data_8d15587c8fbed9dde30da712e9a9cf5d
#
_entry.id   8d15587c8fbed9dde30da712e9a9cf5d
#
_cell.length_a   1.000
_cell.length_b   1.000
_cell.length_c   1.000
_cell.angle_alpha   90.00
_cell.angle_beta   90.00
_cell.angle_gamma   90.00
#
_symmetry.space_group_name_H-M   'P 1'
#
loop_
_entity.id
_entity.type
_entity.pdbx_description
1 polymer ?
#
loop_
_entity_poly.entity_id
_entity_poly.type
_entity_poly.pdbx_seq_one_letter_code
_entity_poly.pdbx_strand_id
1 'polypeptide(L)'
;MKRVIIILFSVFYLSCNDNKSEIIIDETFKNEIVVQKIKIDSVWSGHRVKFSLLTHENRQYIAYYNANRNMVVGQRELSKNNFDLYQMPAPKRLKNAEYKRGRISSTEVGWDSHNSLTLAVDKKGYIHLSGNMHVDTLTYFRTKKPEDISTLTQHFPMVGPNELKATYPKFMYNKDQD
;
A
#
# COMPACT_ATOMS: atom_id res chain seq x y z
N MET A 1 8.20 76.67 -15.15
CA MET A 1 7.76 75.79 -14.04
C MET A 1 7.76 74.35 -14.53
N LYS A 2 8.78 73.54 -14.19
CA LYS A 2 8.91 72.13 -14.56
C LYS A 2 8.29 71.28 -13.40
N ARG A 3 7.23 70.53 -13.68
CA ARG A 3 6.65 69.58 -12.72
C ARG A 3 7.39 68.27 -12.79
N VAL A 4 8.02 67.88 -11.67
CA VAL A 4 8.66 66.57 -11.48
C VAL A 4 7.60 65.61 -10.96
N ILE A 5 7.30 64.56 -11.70
CA ILE A 5 6.40 63.47 -11.28
C ILE A 5 7.30 62.41 -10.66
N ILE A 6 7.19 62.18 -9.34
CA ILE A 6 7.84 61.12 -8.62
C ILE A 6 6.91 59.90 -8.67
N ILE A 7 7.30 58.86 -9.39
CA ILE A 7 6.59 57.55 -9.41
C ILE A 7 7.20 56.70 -8.28
N LEU A 8 6.38 56.51 -7.23
CA LEU A 8 6.73 55.53 -6.15
C LEU A 8 6.46 54.10 -6.65
N PHE A 9 7.52 53.37 -6.83
CA PHE A 9 7.44 51.92 -7.04
C PHE A 9 7.31 51.21 -5.69
N SER A 10 6.11 50.76 -5.33
CA SER A 10 5.91 49.87 -4.17
C SER A 10 6.25 48.42 -4.57
N VAL A 11 7.38 47.95 -4.09
CA VAL A 11 7.81 46.56 -4.22
C VAL A 11 7.03 45.74 -3.19
N PHE A 12 6.05 44.97 -3.67
CA PHE A 12 5.42 43.94 -2.85
C PHE A 12 6.36 42.76 -2.70
N TYR A 13 6.96 42.60 -1.53
CA TYR A 13 7.61 41.36 -1.14
C TYR A 13 6.53 40.33 -0.84
N LEU A 14 6.30 39.39 -1.76
CA LEU A 14 5.56 38.16 -1.47
C LEU A 14 6.48 37.29 -0.62
N SER A 15 6.33 37.40 0.71
CA SER A 15 6.92 36.47 1.65
C SER A 15 6.17 35.14 1.48
N CYS A 16 6.78 34.17 0.82
CA CYS A 16 6.38 32.76 0.96
C CYS A 16 6.64 32.36 2.40
N ASN A 17 5.61 32.33 3.21
CA ASN A 17 5.67 31.73 4.53
C ASN A 17 5.69 30.22 4.33
N ASP A 18 6.87 29.61 4.41
CA ASP A 18 7.02 28.16 4.56
C ASP A 18 6.37 27.77 5.89
N ASN A 19 5.06 27.53 5.86
CA ASN A 19 4.38 26.86 6.96
C ASN A 19 4.94 25.45 7.06
N LYS A 20 6.04 25.29 7.80
CA LYS A 20 6.37 24.00 8.41
C LYS A 20 5.17 23.66 9.28
N SER A 21 4.34 22.74 8.80
CA SER A 21 3.31 22.13 9.61
C SER A 21 4.01 21.44 10.78
N GLU A 22 4.13 22.12 11.91
CA GLU A 22 4.42 21.47 13.17
C GLU A 22 3.29 20.45 13.40
N ILE A 23 3.66 19.19 13.44
CA ILE A 23 2.74 18.14 13.86
C ILE A 23 2.52 18.40 15.35
N ILE A 24 1.40 19.03 15.68
CA ILE A 24 0.91 19.15 17.07
C ILE A 24 0.63 17.71 17.49
N ILE A 25 1.55 17.12 18.26
CA ILE A 25 1.31 15.85 18.94
C ILE A 25 0.37 16.19 20.09
N ASP A 26 -0.87 15.76 19.99
CA ASP A 26 -1.88 15.90 21.04
C ASP A 26 -1.34 15.23 22.33
N GLU A 27 -1.19 16.01 23.40
CA GLU A 27 -0.64 15.55 24.68
C GLU A 27 -1.50 14.51 25.41
N THR A 28 -2.64 14.10 24.84
CA THR A 28 -3.53 13.11 25.44
C THR A 28 -2.95 11.69 25.48
N PHE A 29 -1.90 11.40 24.71
CA PHE A 29 -1.18 10.11 24.72
C PHE A 29 0.10 10.14 25.56
N LYS A 30 -0.01 10.54 26.82
CA LYS A 30 1.14 10.73 27.74
C LYS A 30 2.01 9.48 28.00
N ASN A 31 1.66 8.30 27.48
CA ASN A 31 2.39 7.06 27.70
C ASN A 31 2.89 6.35 26.44
N GLU A 32 2.70 6.93 25.23
CA GLU A 32 3.19 6.32 24.01
C GLU A 32 4.52 6.94 23.59
N ILE A 33 5.57 6.12 23.58
CA ILE A 33 6.91 6.53 23.13
C ILE A 33 7.09 6.07 21.68
N VAL A 34 7.19 7.02 20.75
CA VAL A 34 7.59 6.71 19.37
C VAL A 34 9.10 6.51 19.34
N VAL A 35 9.55 5.24 19.31
CA VAL A 35 10.97 4.88 19.31
C VAL A 35 11.60 4.98 17.93
N GLN A 36 10.80 4.86 16.84
CA GLN A 36 11.33 4.90 15.48
C GLN A 36 10.23 5.29 14.46
N LYS A 37 10.62 6.08 13.45
CA LYS A 37 9.81 6.39 12.27
C LYS A 37 10.55 5.94 11.03
N ILE A 38 9.94 5.10 10.18
CA ILE A 38 10.50 4.62 8.92
C ILE A 38 9.59 5.07 7.80
N LYS A 39 10.13 5.90 6.91
CA LYS A 39 9.44 6.25 5.66
C LYS A 39 9.58 5.09 4.69
N ILE A 40 8.46 4.54 4.21
CA ILE A 40 8.44 3.39 3.31
C ILE A 40 8.34 3.86 1.85
N ASP A 41 7.25 4.58 1.50
CA ASP A 41 6.97 4.99 0.13
C ASP A 41 5.91 6.10 0.11
N SER A 42 5.59 6.58 -1.10
CA SER A 42 4.43 7.42 -1.38
C SER A 42 3.25 6.55 -1.78
N VAL A 43 2.09 6.80 -1.19
CA VAL A 43 0.88 6.01 -1.42
C VAL A 43 -0.18 6.81 -2.17
N TRP A 44 -1.03 6.12 -2.92
CA TRP A 44 -2.19 6.73 -3.52
C TRP A 44 -3.23 7.07 -2.46
N SER A 45 -3.71 8.31 -2.48
CA SER A 45 -4.63 8.86 -1.47
C SER A 45 -5.97 9.29 -2.07
N GLY A 46 -6.33 8.82 -3.26
CA GLY A 46 -7.58 9.21 -3.93
C GLY A 46 -8.84 8.75 -3.19
N HIS A 47 -8.79 7.64 -2.46
CA HIS A 47 -9.79 7.19 -1.50
C HIS A 47 -9.18 6.21 -0.49
N ARG A 48 -9.92 5.90 0.57
CA ARG A 48 -9.47 5.00 1.62
C ARG A 48 -9.44 3.54 1.14
N VAL A 49 -8.24 2.96 1.04
CA VAL A 49 -8.01 1.53 0.83
C VAL A 49 -7.12 0.99 1.93
N LYS A 50 -7.52 -0.11 2.56
CA LYS A 50 -6.76 -0.70 3.65
C LYS A 50 -5.49 -1.37 3.13
N PHE A 51 -4.36 -1.05 3.75
CA PHE A 51 -3.10 -1.77 3.62
C PHE A 51 -3.03 -2.92 4.63
N SER A 52 -2.04 -3.79 4.49
CA SER A 52 -1.74 -4.86 5.45
C SER A 52 -0.32 -4.68 5.98
N LEU A 53 -0.15 -4.75 7.29
CA LEU A 53 1.14 -4.78 7.97
C LEU A 53 1.17 -6.01 8.87
N LEU A 54 2.23 -6.80 8.77
CA LEU A 54 2.41 -8.05 9.50
C LEU A 54 3.85 -8.13 10.01
N THR A 55 4.01 -8.53 11.27
CA THR A 55 5.29 -8.95 11.83
C THR A 55 5.27 -10.46 12.04
N HIS A 56 6.26 -11.14 11.50
CA HIS A 56 6.46 -12.57 11.66
C HIS A 56 7.94 -12.81 12.03
N GLU A 57 8.16 -13.40 13.20
CA GLU A 57 9.49 -13.58 13.79
C GLU A 57 10.29 -12.25 13.82
N ASN A 58 11.46 -12.21 13.19
CA ASN A 58 12.32 -11.04 13.12
C ASN A 58 12.10 -10.16 11.88
N ARG A 59 11.03 -10.41 11.12
CA ARG A 59 10.69 -9.70 9.87
C ARG A 59 9.38 -8.98 9.94
N GLN A 60 9.30 -7.92 9.16
CA GLN A 60 8.08 -7.13 8.98
C GLN A 60 7.75 -7.07 7.49
N TYR A 61 6.46 -7.26 7.18
CA TYR A 61 5.93 -7.26 5.83
C TYR A 61 4.81 -6.25 5.71
N ILE A 62 4.75 -5.54 4.59
CA ILE A 62 3.69 -4.58 4.29
C ILE A 62 3.18 -4.81 2.86
N ALA A 63 1.87 -4.67 2.65
CA ALA A 63 1.26 -4.62 1.34
C ALA A 63 0.36 -3.39 1.23
N TYR A 64 0.52 -2.63 0.16
CA TYR A 64 -0.19 -1.36 -0.07
C TYR A 64 -0.25 -1.04 -1.58
N TYR A 65 -0.92 0.05 -1.95
CA TYR A 65 -0.88 0.60 -3.30
C TYR A 65 -0.04 1.87 -3.31
N ASN A 66 0.98 1.92 -4.18
CA ASN A 66 1.85 3.09 -4.32
C ASN A 66 1.12 4.27 -4.99
N ALA A 67 1.80 5.41 -5.15
CA ALA A 67 1.23 6.62 -5.75
C ALA A 67 0.65 6.40 -7.15
N ASN A 68 1.13 5.40 -7.90
CA ASN A 68 0.65 5.02 -9.22
C ASN A 68 -0.45 3.93 -9.19
N ARG A 69 -1.01 3.65 -8.00
CA ARG A 69 -2.06 2.64 -7.77
C ARG A 69 -1.62 1.19 -7.98
N ASN A 70 -0.33 0.93 -8.13
CA ASN A 70 0.21 -0.42 -8.25
C ASN A 70 0.36 -1.06 -6.88
N MET A 71 0.03 -2.35 -6.79
CA MET A 71 0.24 -3.17 -5.62
C MET A 71 1.74 -3.36 -5.37
N VAL A 72 2.17 -3.05 -4.16
CA VAL A 72 3.56 -3.19 -3.70
C VAL A 72 3.57 -4.03 -2.44
N VAL A 73 4.54 -4.91 -2.34
CA VAL A 73 4.87 -5.65 -1.11
C VAL A 73 6.25 -5.22 -0.65
N GLY A 74 6.39 -4.91 0.61
CA GLY A 74 7.66 -4.59 1.24
C GLY A 74 8.00 -5.58 2.32
N GLN A 75 9.30 -5.83 2.52
CA GLN A 75 9.83 -6.62 3.64
C GLN A 75 11.04 -5.93 4.26
N ARG A 76 11.24 -6.13 5.56
CA ARG A 76 12.47 -5.75 6.26
C ARG A 76 12.77 -6.70 7.40
N GLU A 77 14.01 -6.82 7.79
CA GLU A 77 14.38 -7.31 9.10
C GLU A 77 14.13 -6.22 10.14
N LEU A 78 13.67 -6.58 11.35
CA LEU A 78 13.40 -5.61 12.42
C LEU A 78 14.64 -4.79 12.82
N SER A 79 15.84 -5.35 12.61
CA SER A 79 17.12 -4.65 12.82
C SER A 79 17.46 -3.60 11.79
N LYS A 80 16.79 -3.60 10.62
CA LYS A 80 17.05 -2.66 9.52
C LYS A 80 16.07 -1.48 9.54
N ASN A 81 16.53 -0.33 9.05
CA ASN A 81 15.75 0.91 9.00
C ASN A 81 15.10 1.18 7.62
N ASN A 82 15.14 0.21 6.71
CA ASN A 82 14.59 0.33 5.38
C ASN A 82 13.84 -0.94 4.99
N PHE A 83 12.85 -0.77 4.11
CA PHE A 83 12.14 -1.88 3.46
C PHE A 83 12.72 -2.13 2.08
N ASP A 84 12.90 -3.40 1.73
CA ASP A 84 13.03 -3.84 0.35
C ASP A 84 11.63 -3.91 -0.25
N LEU A 85 11.41 -3.20 -1.37
CA LEU A 85 10.09 -3.06 -1.99
C LEU A 85 10.03 -3.84 -3.31
N TYR A 86 8.94 -4.56 -3.50
CA TYR A 86 8.65 -5.28 -4.73
C TYR A 86 7.29 -4.84 -5.28
N GLN A 87 7.30 -4.13 -6.40
CA GLN A 87 6.08 -3.80 -7.12
C GLN A 87 5.61 -5.03 -7.90
N MET A 88 4.37 -5.45 -7.63
CA MET A 88 3.76 -6.57 -8.33
C MET A 88 3.68 -6.27 -9.83
N PRO A 89 4.05 -7.23 -10.70
CA PRO A 89 3.97 -7.03 -12.13
C PRO A 89 2.51 -6.86 -12.55
N ALA A 90 2.25 -5.87 -13.40
CA ALA A 90 0.94 -5.71 -14.02
C ALA A 90 0.68 -6.93 -14.92
N PRO A 91 -0.43 -7.67 -14.73
CA PRO A 91 -0.79 -8.71 -15.68
C PRO A 91 -1.08 -8.08 -17.03
N LYS A 92 -0.80 -8.80 -18.13
CA LYS A 92 -1.17 -8.34 -19.47
C LYS A 92 -2.67 -8.07 -19.49
N ARG A 93 -3.08 -6.83 -19.78
CA ARG A 93 -4.48 -6.50 -19.99
C ARG A 93 -5.01 -7.32 -21.14
N LEU A 94 -6.03 -8.13 -20.90
CA LEU A 94 -6.80 -8.72 -21.98
C LEU A 94 -7.50 -7.58 -22.70
N LYS A 95 -7.34 -7.47 -24.02
CA LYS A 95 -7.83 -6.35 -24.87
C LYS A 95 -9.33 -6.05 -24.71
N ASN A 96 -10.13 -6.98 -24.22
CA ASN A 96 -11.60 -6.91 -24.11
C ASN A 96 -12.12 -7.24 -22.70
N ALA A 97 -11.27 -7.19 -21.66
CA ALA A 97 -11.78 -7.42 -20.31
C ALA A 97 -12.52 -6.16 -19.83
N GLU A 98 -13.82 -6.26 -19.66
CA GLU A 98 -14.60 -5.32 -18.84
C GLU A 98 -14.12 -5.47 -17.41
N TYR A 99 -13.29 -4.53 -16.96
CA TYR A 99 -12.91 -4.47 -15.56
C TYR A 99 -14.13 -4.03 -14.76
N LYS A 100 -14.66 -4.95 -13.95
CA LYS A 100 -15.71 -4.62 -12.98
C LYS A 100 -15.20 -3.53 -12.04
N ARG A 101 -16.13 -2.71 -11.56
CA ARG A 101 -15.89 -1.59 -10.67
C ARG A 101 -14.76 -1.87 -9.70
N GLY A 102 -13.78 -0.98 -9.63
CA GLY A 102 -12.90 -0.92 -8.51
C GLY A 102 -11.50 -1.45 -8.70
N ARG A 103 -11.20 -2.22 -9.74
CA ARG A 103 -9.83 -2.57 -10.08
C ARG A 103 -9.54 -2.35 -11.56
N ILE A 104 -8.28 -2.07 -11.87
CA ILE A 104 -7.79 -1.91 -13.24
C ILE A 104 -7.19 -3.23 -13.73
N SER A 105 -6.56 -3.96 -12.82
CA SER A 105 -6.02 -5.31 -13.04
C SER A 105 -5.97 -6.06 -11.70
N SER A 106 -5.47 -7.29 -11.67
CA SER A 106 -5.27 -8.02 -10.39
C SER A 106 -4.29 -7.31 -9.44
N THR A 107 -3.42 -6.43 -9.94
CA THR A 107 -2.38 -5.74 -9.18
C THR A 107 -2.46 -4.22 -9.24
N GLU A 108 -3.51 -3.66 -9.85
CA GLU A 108 -3.71 -2.21 -9.94
C GLU A 108 -5.11 -1.83 -9.46
N VAL A 109 -5.19 -0.99 -8.44
CA VAL A 109 -6.45 -0.59 -7.82
C VAL A 109 -7.18 0.47 -8.65
N GLY A 110 -8.51 0.33 -8.78
CA GLY A 110 -9.42 1.33 -9.35
C GLY A 110 -10.03 2.23 -8.27
N TRP A 111 -11.27 2.66 -8.49
CA TRP A 111 -12.02 3.56 -7.59
C TRP A 111 -12.98 2.76 -6.68
N ASP A 112 -12.44 1.89 -5.84
CA ASP A 112 -13.26 1.13 -4.89
C ASP A 112 -12.50 0.89 -3.58
N SER A 113 -13.01 1.42 -2.49
CA SER A 113 -12.43 1.29 -1.14
C SER A 113 -12.47 -0.14 -0.57
N HIS A 114 -13.21 -1.07 -1.21
CA HIS A 114 -13.30 -2.47 -0.80
C HIS A 114 -12.06 -3.30 -1.20
N ASN A 115 -11.21 -2.76 -2.06
CA ASN A 115 -10.02 -3.45 -2.59
C ASN A 115 -8.86 -3.54 -1.58
N SER A 116 -9.18 -3.83 -0.32
CA SER A 116 -8.19 -4.01 0.75
C SER A 116 -7.23 -5.17 0.47
N LEU A 117 -6.04 -5.08 1.05
CA LEU A 117 -5.01 -6.11 0.99
C LEU A 117 -4.89 -6.85 2.32
N THR A 118 -4.53 -8.13 2.27
CA THR A 118 -4.21 -8.95 3.43
C THR A 118 -2.98 -9.80 3.16
N LEU A 119 -2.12 -9.94 4.19
CA LEU A 119 -0.90 -10.74 4.17
C LEU A 119 -0.97 -11.84 5.22
N ALA A 120 -0.30 -12.95 4.94
CA ALA A 120 0.07 -13.96 5.93
C ALA A 120 1.45 -14.53 5.59
N VAL A 121 2.09 -15.15 6.57
CA VAL A 121 3.29 -15.96 6.39
C VAL A 121 3.02 -17.32 7.01
N ASP A 122 3.22 -18.41 6.26
CA ASP A 122 3.05 -19.76 6.78
C ASP A 122 4.28 -20.22 7.59
N LYS A 123 4.18 -21.34 8.31
CA LYS A 123 5.25 -21.90 9.13
C LYS A 123 6.53 -22.21 8.36
N LYS A 124 6.46 -22.34 7.04
CA LYS A 124 7.61 -22.56 6.17
C LYS A 124 8.19 -21.27 5.62
N GLY A 125 7.67 -20.09 6.05
CA GLY A 125 8.11 -18.77 5.62
C GLY A 125 7.58 -18.31 4.27
N TYR A 126 6.65 -19.05 3.63
CA TYR A 126 6.03 -18.56 2.40
C TYR A 126 5.06 -17.43 2.70
N ILE A 127 5.15 -16.39 1.90
CA ILE A 127 4.31 -15.19 2.03
C ILE A 127 3.10 -15.35 1.14
N HIS A 128 1.92 -15.12 1.71
CA HIS A 128 0.63 -15.15 1.06
C HIS A 128 0.06 -13.73 1.00
N LEU A 129 -0.43 -13.33 -0.16
CA LEU A 129 -1.06 -12.05 -0.39
C LEU A 129 -2.40 -12.25 -1.09
N SER A 130 -3.44 -11.60 -0.61
CA SER A 130 -4.73 -11.57 -1.27
C SER A 130 -5.36 -10.18 -1.16
N GLY A 131 -6.16 -9.79 -2.15
CA GLY A 131 -6.83 -8.49 -2.16
C GLY A 131 -7.12 -7.98 -3.56
N ASN A 132 -7.51 -6.72 -3.63
CA ASN A 132 -7.85 -6.04 -4.88
C ASN A 132 -9.04 -6.69 -5.62
N MET A 133 -10.08 -7.08 -4.88
CA MET A 133 -11.33 -7.56 -5.47
C MET A 133 -12.54 -7.11 -4.66
N HIS A 134 -13.63 -6.85 -5.36
CA HIS A 134 -14.94 -6.57 -4.81
C HIS A 134 -16.02 -7.22 -5.68
N VAL A 135 -16.62 -8.31 -5.19
CA VAL A 135 -17.56 -9.17 -5.94
C VAL A 135 -16.94 -9.58 -7.29
N ASP A 136 -15.68 -9.93 -7.27
CA ASP A 136 -14.88 -10.26 -8.44
C ASP A 136 -14.02 -11.51 -8.17
N THR A 137 -13.35 -12.03 -9.20
CA THR A 137 -12.50 -13.20 -9.09
C THR A 137 -11.44 -13.02 -7.98
N LEU A 138 -11.28 -14.05 -7.16
CA LEU A 138 -10.26 -14.07 -6.10
C LEU A 138 -8.88 -13.79 -6.69
N THR A 139 -8.21 -12.83 -6.08
CA THR A 139 -6.81 -12.53 -6.38
C THR A 139 -5.96 -13.06 -5.24
N TYR A 140 -5.10 -14.02 -5.54
CA TYR A 140 -4.21 -14.64 -4.58
C TYR A 140 -2.82 -14.83 -5.16
N PHE A 141 -1.82 -14.49 -4.35
CA PHE A 141 -0.40 -14.66 -4.67
C PHE A 141 0.28 -15.41 -3.53
N ARG A 142 1.28 -16.20 -3.89
CA ARG A 142 2.19 -16.86 -2.96
C ARG A 142 3.61 -16.76 -3.47
N THR A 143 4.58 -16.62 -2.57
CA THR A 143 6.00 -16.70 -2.94
C THR A 143 6.39 -18.12 -3.35
N LYS A 144 7.32 -18.21 -4.29
CA LYS A 144 7.92 -19.52 -4.68
C LYS A 144 9.05 -19.93 -3.73
N LYS A 145 9.63 -18.95 -3.01
CA LYS A 145 10.68 -19.16 -2.02
C LYS A 145 10.25 -18.56 -0.70
N PRO A 146 10.58 -19.20 0.44
CA PRO A 146 10.37 -18.61 1.75
C PRO A 146 11.03 -17.23 1.86
N GLU A 147 10.37 -16.30 2.55
CA GLU A 147 10.89 -14.97 2.90
C GLU A 147 11.40 -14.11 1.72
N ASP A 148 10.98 -14.41 0.49
CA ASP A 148 11.41 -13.71 -0.74
C ASP A 148 10.21 -13.14 -1.50
N ILE A 149 9.86 -11.87 -1.20
CA ILE A 149 8.74 -11.16 -1.83
C ILE A 149 8.88 -11.03 -3.35
N SER A 150 10.11 -11.07 -3.89
CA SER A 150 10.36 -10.96 -5.33
C SER A 150 9.85 -12.18 -6.12
N THR A 151 9.56 -13.27 -5.41
CA THR A 151 9.07 -14.53 -6.00
C THR A 151 7.54 -14.69 -5.93
N LEU A 152 6.81 -13.64 -5.51
CA LEU A 152 5.33 -13.65 -5.50
C LEU A 152 4.77 -13.95 -6.88
N THR A 153 3.92 -14.96 -6.95
CA THR A 153 3.29 -15.44 -8.19
C THR A 153 1.80 -15.61 -7.96
N GLN A 154 1.00 -15.15 -8.93
CA GLN A 154 -0.44 -15.34 -8.87
C GLN A 154 -0.82 -16.80 -9.05
N HIS A 155 -1.75 -17.27 -8.22
CA HIS A 155 -2.35 -18.59 -8.30
C HIS A 155 -3.86 -18.46 -8.53
N PHE A 156 -4.37 -19.17 -9.51
CA PHE A 156 -5.80 -19.28 -9.79
C PHE A 156 -6.11 -20.62 -10.45
N PRO A 157 -7.08 -21.37 -9.95
CA PRO A 157 -7.78 -21.16 -8.68
C PRO A 157 -6.85 -21.38 -7.48
N MET A 158 -7.19 -20.78 -6.32
CA MET A 158 -6.47 -21.01 -5.06
C MET A 158 -6.84 -22.39 -4.48
N VAL A 159 -8.15 -22.66 -4.35
CA VAL A 159 -8.68 -23.90 -3.74
C VAL A 159 -9.75 -24.58 -4.58
N GLY A 160 -10.42 -23.91 -5.54
CA GLY A 160 -11.46 -24.55 -6.33
C GLY A 160 -12.31 -23.62 -7.20
N PRO A 161 -13.45 -24.11 -7.72
CA PRO A 161 -14.21 -23.43 -8.78
C PRO A 161 -15.03 -22.22 -8.30
N ASN A 162 -15.24 -22.04 -6.99
CA ASN A 162 -16.18 -21.05 -6.43
C ASN A 162 -15.54 -19.71 -6.11
N GLU A 163 -14.47 -19.33 -6.82
CA GLU A 163 -13.65 -18.13 -6.53
C GLU A 163 -13.98 -16.92 -7.41
N LEU A 164 -15.13 -16.95 -8.10
CA LEU A 164 -15.47 -15.91 -9.09
C LEU A 164 -16.12 -14.66 -8.50
N LYS A 165 -16.52 -14.69 -7.22
CA LYS A 165 -17.19 -13.57 -6.52
C LYS A 165 -16.66 -13.43 -5.11
N ALA A 166 -15.40 -13.02 -4.99
CA ALA A 166 -14.74 -12.78 -3.70
C ALA A 166 -14.79 -11.31 -3.29
N THR A 167 -14.87 -11.05 -1.99
CA THR A 167 -14.76 -9.72 -1.38
C THR A 167 -14.16 -9.88 0.00
N TYR A 168 -13.31 -8.95 0.44
CA TYR A 168 -12.70 -8.91 1.76
C TYR A 168 -11.97 -10.21 2.16
N PRO A 169 -10.98 -10.66 1.39
CA PRO A 169 -10.21 -11.82 1.77
C PRO A 169 -9.52 -11.59 3.11
N LYS A 170 -9.42 -12.64 3.92
CA LYS A 170 -8.73 -12.61 5.20
C LYS A 170 -8.06 -13.96 5.45
N PHE A 171 -6.77 -13.93 5.75
CA PHE A 171 -6.07 -15.09 6.25
C PHE A 171 -6.35 -15.28 7.75
N MET A 172 -6.54 -16.50 8.15
CA MET A 172 -6.75 -16.88 9.54
C MET A 172 -5.78 -18.01 9.88
N TYR A 173 -5.14 -17.90 11.03
CA TYR A 173 -4.32 -18.97 11.57
C TYR A 173 -5.21 -20.07 12.15
N ASN A 174 -4.91 -21.32 11.77
CA ASN A 174 -5.42 -22.48 12.45
C ASN A 174 -4.29 -23.05 13.33
N LYS A 175 -4.46 -22.97 14.65
CA LYS A 175 -3.43 -23.43 15.61
C LYS A 175 -3.16 -24.93 15.55
N ASP A 176 -4.12 -25.70 15.05
CA ASP A 176 -4.07 -27.16 15.08
C ASP A 176 -3.52 -27.78 13.79
N GLN A 177 -3.45 -27.02 12.71
CA GLN A 177 -3.08 -27.51 11.37
C GLN A 177 -1.81 -26.87 10.82
N ASP A 178 -1.25 -25.93 11.53
CA ASP A 178 -0.01 -25.26 11.11
C ASP A 178 1.23 -25.90 11.70
#